data_1dd9ba9ff8495ed87530ebb4dc5b109a
#
_entry.id   1dd9ba9ff8495ed87530ebb4dc5b109a
#
_cell.length_a   1.000
_cell.length_b   1.000
_cell.length_c   1.000
_cell.angle_alpha   90.00
_cell.angle_beta   90.00
_cell.angle_gamma   90.00
#
_symmetry.space_group_name_H-M   'P 1'
#
loop_
_entity.id
_entity.type
_entity.pdbx_description
1 polymer ?
#
loop_
_entity_poly.entity_id
_entity_poly.type
_entity_poly.pdbx_seq_one_letter_code
_entity_poly.pdbx_strand_id
1 'polypeptide(L)'
;MPKYYDKLLRKLQKRPLSQNEFSSLLCELGGLLVEPQIELEIIKTSGIPLLFAHNKVYLRTTLTPYLQESFCIVDIETNGHNPYIHQPIEIGAIHYQNGEIKETFHSFIFCQNIPQKITEITGITNSMLQDSPKIHQVLESFKLFLKDSIFVAHNVDFDFNFLSNACYCNHFGYLYNPRLCTIKLAQKTLQSPKYSLGFLNDFLGIHHHTLHRALEDSKITLEIFKKCLKQLDKNIYTSYDLLKFTNSKSILQGNLNEN
;
A
#
# COMPACT_ATOMS: atom_id res chain seq x y z
N MET A 1 13.09 -5.30 -0.78
CA MET A 1 13.25 -3.83 -0.76
C MET A 1 14.55 -3.45 -0.08
N PRO A 2 15.29 -2.46 -0.57
CA PRO A 2 16.44 -1.91 0.12
C PRO A 2 15.99 -1.32 1.47
N LYS A 3 16.81 -1.55 2.51
CA LYS A 3 16.58 -1.02 3.87
C LYS A 3 17.14 0.40 4.05
N TYR A 4 17.15 1.17 2.96
CA TYR A 4 17.83 2.45 2.89
C TYR A 4 17.37 3.42 3.99
N TYR A 5 16.07 3.58 4.20
CA TYR A 5 15.52 4.47 5.22
C TYR A 5 15.22 3.81 6.58
N ASP A 6 15.57 2.53 6.77
CA ASP A 6 15.23 1.81 8.01
C ASP A 6 15.75 2.51 9.28
N LYS A 7 16.98 3.02 9.25
CA LYS A 7 17.61 3.72 10.40
C LYS A 7 16.82 4.98 10.76
N LEU A 8 16.45 5.77 9.77
CA LEU A 8 15.66 6.98 9.92
C LEU A 8 14.25 6.69 10.45
N LEU A 9 13.55 5.74 9.82
CA LEU A 9 12.20 5.35 10.23
C LEU A 9 12.16 4.82 11.65
N ARG A 10 13.12 3.97 12.06
CA ARG A 10 13.21 3.47 13.45
C ARG A 10 13.41 4.58 14.48
N LYS A 11 14.13 5.64 14.13
CA LYS A 11 14.29 6.80 15.03
C LYS A 11 13.00 7.61 15.10
N LEU A 12 12.39 7.92 13.96
CA LEU A 12 11.14 8.69 13.88
C LEU A 12 9.94 7.97 14.53
N GLN A 13 9.95 6.64 14.54
CA GLN A 13 8.94 5.84 15.25
C GLN A 13 9.04 5.98 16.78
N LYS A 14 10.23 6.31 17.30
CA LYS A 14 10.46 6.44 18.76
C LYS A 14 10.22 7.86 19.25
N ARG A 15 10.62 8.87 18.47
CA ARG A 15 10.49 10.28 18.79
C ARG A 15 10.66 11.18 17.57
N PRO A 16 10.15 12.41 17.62
CA PRO A 16 10.48 13.40 16.60
C PRO A 16 11.99 13.73 16.62
N LEU A 17 12.53 14.10 15.47
CA LEU A 17 13.91 14.53 15.29
C LEU A 17 13.96 16.04 15.13
N SER A 18 15.01 16.71 15.62
CA SER A 18 15.28 18.09 15.24
C SER A 18 15.66 18.14 13.76
N GLN A 19 15.49 19.31 13.11
CA GLN A 19 15.88 19.48 11.70
C GLN A 19 17.37 19.15 11.49
N ASN A 20 18.23 19.55 12.42
CA ASN A 20 19.67 19.27 12.34
C ASN A 20 19.96 17.76 12.43
N GLU A 21 19.32 17.05 13.37
CA GLU A 21 19.48 15.60 13.50
C GLU A 21 18.94 14.86 12.25
N PHE A 22 17.82 15.31 11.70
CA PHE A 22 17.25 14.77 10.49
C PHE A 22 18.17 15.00 9.28
N SER A 23 18.69 16.22 9.09
CA SER A 23 19.64 16.56 8.03
C SER A 23 20.93 15.75 8.13
N SER A 24 21.48 15.57 9.35
CA SER A 24 22.66 14.74 9.55
C SER A 24 22.42 13.30 9.14
N LEU A 25 21.22 12.74 9.41
CA LEU A 25 20.87 11.39 8.99
C LEU A 25 20.71 11.28 7.47
N LEU A 26 20.17 12.32 6.81
CA LEU A 26 20.10 12.35 5.33
C LEU A 26 21.49 12.37 4.72
N CYS A 27 22.44 13.16 5.27
CA CYS A 27 23.83 13.14 4.82
C CYS A 27 24.46 11.74 4.94
N GLU A 28 24.21 11.04 6.06
CA GLU A 28 24.71 9.66 6.24
C GLU A 28 24.12 8.70 5.21
N LEU A 29 22.87 8.89 4.79
CA LEU A 29 22.18 8.06 3.80
C LEU A 29 22.65 8.36 2.38
N GLY A 30 22.71 9.64 1.99
CA GLY A 30 23.11 10.05 0.63
C GLY A 30 24.59 9.81 0.32
N GLY A 31 25.40 9.55 1.33
CA GLY A 31 26.86 9.41 1.18
C GLY A 31 27.56 10.72 0.84
N LEU A 32 28.85 10.64 0.45
CA LEU A 32 29.71 11.80 0.22
C LEU A 32 29.34 12.64 -1.02
N LEU A 33 28.46 12.14 -1.90
CA LEU A 33 28.20 12.73 -3.21
C LEU A 33 26.79 13.31 -3.39
N VAL A 34 25.90 13.17 -2.38
CA VAL A 34 24.52 13.65 -2.50
C VAL A 34 24.30 14.83 -1.55
N GLU A 35 23.82 15.94 -2.10
CA GLU A 35 23.44 17.11 -1.30
C GLU A 35 22.20 16.77 -0.43
N PRO A 36 22.20 17.18 0.88
CA PRO A 36 21.07 16.91 1.78
C PRO A 36 19.70 17.37 1.27
N GLN A 37 19.70 18.46 0.47
CA GLN A 37 18.48 18.98 -0.13
C GLN A 37 17.91 18.06 -1.21
N ILE A 38 18.77 17.46 -2.03
CA ILE A 38 18.35 16.47 -3.03
C ILE A 38 17.78 15.23 -2.34
N GLU A 39 18.46 14.72 -1.30
CA GLU A 39 17.97 13.58 -0.52
C GLU A 39 16.64 13.89 0.16
N LEU A 40 16.44 15.14 0.63
CA LEU A 40 15.17 15.59 1.19
C LEU A 40 14.03 15.53 0.16
N GLU A 41 14.27 15.97 -1.07
CA GLU A 41 13.24 15.90 -2.12
C GLU A 41 12.97 14.44 -2.53
N ILE A 42 13.99 13.60 -2.62
CA ILE A 42 13.82 12.17 -2.87
C ILE A 42 12.96 11.52 -1.78
N ILE A 43 13.24 11.77 -0.50
CA ILE A 43 12.47 11.17 0.59
C ILE A 43 11.03 11.67 0.64
N LYS A 44 10.76 12.94 0.33
CA LYS A 44 9.40 13.48 0.25
C LYS A 44 8.57 12.79 -0.84
N THR A 45 9.20 12.41 -1.95
CA THR A 45 8.52 11.75 -3.07
C THR A 45 8.52 10.23 -2.97
N SER A 46 9.19 9.66 -1.95
CA SER A 46 9.31 8.22 -1.76
C SER A 46 8.07 7.55 -1.16
N GLY A 47 7.12 8.35 -0.65
CA GLY A 47 5.92 7.85 0.03
C GLY A 47 6.05 7.69 1.55
N ILE A 48 7.15 8.17 2.16
CA ILE A 48 7.29 8.23 3.62
C ILE A 48 6.45 9.39 4.15
N PRO A 49 5.49 9.16 5.06
CA PRO A 49 4.61 10.20 5.59
C PRO A 49 5.33 11.07 6.64
N LEU A 50 6.10 12.04 6.18
CA LEU A 50 6.81 12.99 7.03
C LEU A 50 5.96 14.23 7.31
N LEU A 51 6.00 14.73 8.54
CA LEU A 51 5.42 16.00 8.94
C LEU A 51 6.52 16.91 9.50
N PHE A 52 6.67 18.09 8.89
CA PHE A 52 7.61 19.13 9.33
C PHE A 52 6.83 20.20 10.11
N ALA A 53 7.08 20.30 11.41
CA ALA A 53 6.43 21.26 12.29
C ALA A 53 7.33 21.66 13.46
N HIS A 54 7.28 22.91 13.91
CA HIS A 54 7.97 23.42 15.10
C HIS A 54 9.48 23.07 15.16
N ASN A 55 10.16 23.23 14.04
CA ASN A 55 11.59 22.90 13.86
C ASN A 55 11.94 21.43 14.14
N LYS A 56 10.94 20.53 13.97
CA LYS A 56 11.09 19.08 14.12
C LYS A 56 10.49 18.36 12.94
N VAL A 57 10.95 17.12 12.75
CA VAL A 57 10.42 16.18 11.76
C VAL A 57 9.78 15.02 12.52
N TYR A 58 8.56 14.71 12.15
CA TYR A 58 7.74 13.64 12.72
C TYR A 58 7.42 12.60 11.66
N LEU A 59 7.20 11.37 12.08
CA LEU A 59 6.50 10.39 11.27
C LEU A 59 4.99 10.62 11.48
N ARG A 60 4.30 11.16 10.47
CA ARG A 60 2.89 11.58 10.56
C ARG A 60 1.99 10.50 11.15
N THR A 61 2.19 9.25 10.79
CA THR A 61 1.39 8.11 11.29
C THR A 61 1.41 7.95 12.81
N THR A 62 2.45 8.47 13.51
CA THR A 62 2.52 8.42 14.98
C THR A 62 1.66 9.47 15.67
N LEU A 63 1.14 10.43 14.93
CA LEU A 63 0.37 11.56 15.45
C LEU A 63 -1.08 11.54 14.96
N THR A 64 -1.31 11.08 13.73
CA THR A 64 -2.62 11.16 13.07
C THR A 64 -3.53 10.03 13.57
N PRO A 65 -4.74 10.34 14.08
CA PRO A 65 -5.77 9.35 14.33
C PRO A 65 -6.06 8.56 13.04
N TYR A 66 -6.18 7.22 13.15
CA TYR A 66 -6.36 6.41 11.93
C TYR A 66 -7.63 6.77 11.15
N LEU A 67 -8.67 7.29 11.81
CA LEU A 67 -9.89 7.76 11.15
C LEU A 67 -9.69 9.00 10.28
N GLN A 68 -8.61 9.77 10.49
CA GLN A 68 -8.26 10.97 9.72
C GLN A 68 -7.12 10.72 8.72
N GLU A 69 -6.52 9.54 8.77
CA GLU A 69 -5.38 9.19 7.93
C GLU A 69 -5.82 8.99 6.48
N SER A 70 -4.87 9.19 5.59
CA SER A 70 -5.03 8.94 4.17
C SER A 70 -4.63 7.50 3.85
N PHE A 71 -5.56 6.74 3.32
CA PHE A 71 -5.37 5.38 2.85
C PHE A 71 -5.53 5.32 1.33
N CYS A 72 -4.65 4.64 0.65
CA CYS A 72 -4.78 4.29 -0.75
C CYS A 72 -5.02 2.78 -0.85
N ILE A 73 -6.25 2.40 -1.16
CA ILE A 73 -6.66 1.01 -1.32
C ILE A 73 -6.34 0.62 -2.76
N VAL A 74 -5.47 -0.37 -2.95
CA VAL A 74 -4.91 -0.71 -4.25
C VAL A 74 -5.11 -2.18 -4.53
N ASP A 75 -5.38 -2.49 -5.78
CA ASP A 75 -5.34 -3.82 -6.36
C ASP A 75 -4.74 -3.74 -7.76
N ILE A 76 -4.07 -4.80 -8.21
CA ILE A 76 -3.47 -4.87 -9.54
C ILE A 76 -3.75 -6.20 -10.22
N GLU A 77 -3.92 -6.15 -11.55
CA GLU A 77 -3.78 -7.34 -12.38
C GLU A 77 -2.41 -7.35 -13.05
N THR A 78 -1.84 -8.53 -13.23
CA THR A 78 -0.47 -8.70 -13.75
C THR A 78 -0.43 -9.74 -14.87
N ASN A 79 0.56 -9.66 -15.76
CA ASN A 79 0.77 -10.68 -16.78
C ASN A 79 1.52 -11.92 -16.27
N GLY A 80 1.69 -12.07 -14.94
CA GLY A 80 2.32 -13.20 -14.27
C GLY A 80 2.64 -12.90 -12.81
N HIS A 81 3.20 -13.83 -12.09
CA HIS A 81 3.35 -13.78 -10.62
C HIS A 81 4.70 -13.25 -10.10
N ASN A 82 5.68 -13.08 -10.96
CA ASN A 82 7.03 -12.68 -10.55
C ASN A 82 7.29 -11.21 -10.89
N PRO A 83 7.42 -10.30 -9.90
CA PRO A 83 7.60 -8.87 -10.14
C PRO A 83 8.92 -8.48 -10.85
N TYR A 84 9.88 -9.39 -10.95
CA TYR A 84 11.17 -9.13 -11.61
C TYR A 84 11.15 -9.37 -13.12
N ILE A 85 10.16 -10.12 -13.64
CA ILE A 85 10.05 -10.50 -15.05
C ILE A 85 8.68 -10.21 -15.66
N HIS A 86 7.70 -9.90 -14.82
CA HIS A 86 6.34 -9.57 -15.24
C HIS A 86 5.99 -8.12 -14.85
N GLN A 87 4.94 -7.60 -15.43
CA GLN A 87 4.48 -6.23 -15.16
C GLN A 87 3.00 -6.19 -14.75
N PRO A 88 2.57 -5.13 -14.05
CA PRO A 88 1.15 -4.82 -13.94
C PRO A 88 0.56 -4.57 -15.33
N ILE A 89 -0.69 -5.01 -15.53
CA ILE A 89 -1.48 -4.78 -16.75
C ILE A 89 -2.75 -3.99 -16.46
N GLU A 90 -3.18 -3.91 -15.21
CA GLU A 90 -4.24 -3.04 -14.73
C GLU A 90 -3.88 -2.56 -13.31
N ILE A 91 -4.18 -1.32 -12.99
CA ILE A 91 -4.10 -0.76 -11.63
C ILE A 91 -5.44 -0.14 -11.31
N GLY A 92 -6.05 -0.57 -10.19
CA GLY A 92 -7.20 0.05 -9.56
C GLY A 92 -6.82 0.59 -8.19
N ALA A 93 -7.19 1.83 -7.88
CA ALA A 93 -6.92 2.39 -6.58
C ALA A 93 -8.00 3.37 -6.13
N ILE A 94 -8.18 3.47 -4.81
CA ILE A 94 -9.18 4.32 -4.17
C ILE A 94 -8.50 5.10 -3.06
N HIS A 95 -8.58 6.42 -3.13
CA HIS A 95 -8.13 7.31 -2.06
C HIS A 95 -9.26 7.46 -1.04
N TYR A 96 -9.03 6.98 0.19
CA TYR A 96 -10.02 6.98 1.27
C TYR A 96 -9.48 7.74 2.47
N GLN A 97 -10.22 8.74 2.92
CA GLN A 97 -9.85 9.59 4.05
C GLN A 97 -11.08 10.17 4.74
N ASN A 98 -11.05 10.30 6.07
CA ASN A 98 -12.16 10.84 6.88
C ASN A 98 -13.50 10.11 6.67
N GLY A 99 -13.45 8.80 6.43
CA GLY A 99 -14.66 8.02 6.19
C GLY A 99 -15.23 8.08 4.78
N GLU A 100 -14.60 8.80 3.86
CA GLU A 100 -15.09 9.07 2.50
C GLU A 100 -14.09 8.66 1.42
N ILE A 101 -14.61 8.25 0.28
CA ILE A 101 -13.83 8.13 -0.96
C ILE A 101 -13.59 9.54 -1.50
N LYS A 102 -12.32 9.92 -1.66
CA LYS A 102 -11.92 11.24 -2.18
C LYS A 102 -11.69 11.21 -3.68
N GLU A 103 -11.06 10.16 -4.17
CA GLU A 103 -10.67 10.02 -5.55
C GLU A 103 -10.50 8.54 -5.91
N THR A 104 -10.63 8.20 -7.18
CA THR A 104 -10.38 6.87 -7.71
C THR A 104 -9.38 6.95 -8.87
N PHE A 105 -8.53 5.94 -8.97
CA PHE A 105 -7.59 5.76 -10.06
C PHE A 105 -7.86 4.42 -10.74
N HIS A 106 -7.91 4.43 -12.06
CA HIS A 106 -7.99 3.22 -12.85
C HIS A 106 -7.21 3.40 -14.15
N SER A 107 -6.36 2.44 -14.48
CA SER A 107 -5.69 2.41 -15.77
C SER A 107 -5.33 0.99 -16.17
N PHE A 108 -5.57 0.67 -17.42
CA PHE A 108 -4.87 -0.41 -18.10
C PHE A 108 -3.45 0.03 -18.45
N ILE A 109 -2.58 -0.95 -18.66
CA ILE A 109 -1.17 -0.73 -19.02
C ILE A 109 -0.87 -1.55 -20.27
N PHE A 110 -0.29 -0.91 -21.27
CA PHE A 110 0.14 -1.61 -22.48
C PHE A 110 1.02 -2.82 -22.15
N CYS A 111 0.63 -3.96 -22.70
CA CYS A 111 1.39 -5.20 -22.65
C CYS A 111 1.25 -5.91 -24.00
N GLN A 112 2.37 -6.25 -24.63
CA GLN A 112 2.35 -6.83 -25.97
C GLN A 112 1.70 -8.22 -26.00
N ASN A 113 1.98 -9.02 -24.97
CA ASN A 113 1.48 -10.40 -24.88
C ASN A 113 1.03 -10.70 -23.44
N ILE A 114 -0.19 -11.19 -23.31
CA ILE A 114 -0.75 -11.71 -22.06
C ILE A 114 -0.85 -13.24 -22.20
N PRO A 115 -0.32 -14.02 -21.23
CA PRO A 115 -0.55 -15.47 -21.22
C PRO A 115 -2.04 -15.80 -21.19
N GLN A 116 -2.48 -16.79 -21.97
CA GLN A 116 -3.87 -17.20 -22.06
C GLN A 116 -4.49 -17.45 -20.68
N LYS A 117 -3.75 -18.10 -19.78
CA LYS A 117 -4.19 -18.35 -18.40
C LYS A 117 -4.55 -17.06 -17.63
N ILE A 118 -3.82 -15.97 -17.86
CA ILE A 118 -4.13 -14.66 -17.25
C ILE A 118 -5.42 -14.09 -17.83
N THR A 119 -5.60 -14.17 -19.14
CA THR A 119 -6.87 -13.77 -19.79
C THR A 119 -8.05 -14.59 -19.27
N GLU A 120 -7.90 -15.88 -19.03
CA GLU A 120 -8.95 -16.74 -18.45
C GLU A 120 -9.34 -16.34 -17.02
N ILE A 121 -8.37 -15.86 -16.22
CA ILE A 121 -8.62 -15.44 -14.83
C ILE A 121 -9.19 -14.02 -14.77
N THR A 122 -8.59 -13.07 -15.50
CA THR A 122 -8.86 -11.63 -15.35
C THR A 122 -9.88 -11.12 -16.37
N GLY A 123 -10.10 -11.87 -17.45
CA GLY A 123 -10.88 -11.41 -18.62
C GLY A 123 -10.17 -10.33 -19.45
N ILE A 124 -8.93 -9.94 -19.08
CA ILE A 124 -8.17 -8.93 -19.81
C ILE A 124 -7.56 -9.58 -21.06
N THR A 125 -7.80 -8.99 -22.21
CA THR A 125 -7.30 -9.49 -23.50
C THR A 125 -6.23 -8.58 -24.09
N ASN A 126 -5.41 -9.11 -25.01
CA ASN A 126 -4.41 -8.30 -25.72
C ASN A 126 -5.04 -7.09 -26.45
N SER A 127 -6.25 -7.25 -27.02
CA SER A 127 -6.95 -6.15 -27.69
C SER A 127 -7.34 -5.02 -26.73
N MET A 128 -7.65 -5.31 -25.48
CA MET A 128 -7.95 -4.28 -24.47
C MET A 128 -6.73 -3.45 -24.10
N LEU A 129 -5.53 -4.02 -24.19
CA LEU A 129 -4.28 -3.36 -23.79
C LEU A 129 -3.54 -2.70 -24.95
N GLN A 130 -3.94 -2.96 -26.21
CA GLN A 130 -3.20 -2.51 -27.39
C GLN A 130 -3.00 -0.99 -27.45
N ASP A 131 -4.06 -0.25 -27.11
CA ASP A 131 -4.05 1.22 -27.11
C ASP A 131 -3.92 1.83 -25.70
N SER A 132 -3.58 1.00 -24.71
CA SER A 132 -3.40 1.47 -23.33
C SER A 132 -2.09 2.26 -23.17
N PRO A 133 -2.02 3.17 -22.19
CA PRO A 133 -0.81 3.91 -21.89
C PRO A 133 0.37 2.98 -21.53
N LYS A 134 1.59 3.44 -21.83
CA LYS A 134 2.80 2.70 -21.43
C LYS A 134 2.99 2.74 -19.91
N ILE A 135 3.64 1.73 -19.39
CA ILE A 135 3.85 1.56 -17.95
C ILE A 135 4.45 2.80 -17.26
N HIS A 136 5.41 3.48 -17.88
CA HIS A 136 6.03 4.69 -17.34
C HIS A 136 4.98 5.80 -17.06
N GLN A 137 4.09 6.07 -18.01
CA GLN A 137 3.05 7.10 -17.89
C GLN A 137 2.05 6.77 -16.78
N VAL A 138 1.66 5.49 -16.69
CA VAL A 138 0.72 5.03 -15.66
C VAL A 138 1.36 5.09 -14.27
N LEU A 139 2.61 4.67 -14.13
CA LEU A 139 3.33 4.72 -12.84
C LEU A 139 3.57 6.15 -12.37
N GLU A 140 3.87 7.09 -13.27
CA GLU A 140 3.98 8.52 -12.93
C GLU A 140 2.66 9.03 -12.33
N SER A 141 1.56 8.81 -13.04
CA SER A 141 0.22 9.23 -12.58
C SER A 141 -0.19 8.52 -11.29
N PHE A 142 0.12 7.23 -11.16
CA PHE A 142 -0.17 6.45 -9.95
C PHE A 142 0.64 6.95 -8.74
N LYS A 143 1.93 7.30 -8.90
CA LYS A 143 2.72 7.89 -7.79
C LYS A 143 2.16 9.24 -7.34
N LEU A 144 1.72 10.07 -8.27
CA LEU A 144 1.06 11.34 -7.96
C LEU A 144 -0.28 11.12 -7.24
N PHE A 145 -0.99 10.05 -7.55
CA PHE A 145 -2.20 9.64 -6.87
C PHE A 145 -1.89 9.07 -5.47
N LEU A 146 -0.94 8.14 -5.35
CA LEU A 146 -0.60 7.45 -4.11
C LEU A 146 -0.06 8.40 -3.04
N LYS A 147 0.77 9.37 -3.42
CA LYS A 147 1.44 10.30 -2.49
C LYS A 147 2.14 9.57 -1.33
N ASP A 148 1.96 10.07 -0.12
CA ASP A 148 2.46 9.51 1.13
C ASP A 148 1.37 8.80 1.97
N SER A 149 0.30 8.33 1.30
CA SER A 149 -0.80 7.59 1.92
C SER A 149 -0.34 6.22 2.42
N ILE A 150 -1.05 5.65 3.38
CA ILE A 150 -0.88 4.24 3.74
C ILE A 150 -1.40 3.39 2.59
N PHE A 151 -0.52 2.55 2.04
CA PHE A 151 -0.86 1.59 0.99
C PHE A 151 -1.60 0.39 1.59
N VAL A 152 -2.82 0.18 1.17
CA VAL A 152 -3.70 -0.90 1.66
C VAL A 152 -4.03 -1.84 0.50
N ALA A 153 -3.84 -3.15 0.69
CA ALA A 153 -4.25 -4.15 -0.29
C ALA A 153 -4.65 -5.47 0.36
N HIS A 154 -5.36 -6.30 -0.38
CA HIS A 154 -5.71 -7.65 0.05
C HIS A 154 -4.60 -8.63 -0.36
N ASN A 155 -3.67 -8.94 0.56
CA ASN A 155 -2.34 -9.52 0.34
C ASN A 155 -1.30 -8.48 -0.13
N VAL A 156 -1.16 -7.44 0.67
CA VAL A 156 -0.38 -6.22 0.35
C VAL A 156 1.04 -6.48 -0.18
N ASP A 157 1.68 -7.58 0.21
CA ASP A 157 3.04 -7.87 -0.23
C ASP A 157 3.12 -8.18 -1.72
N PHE A 158 2.05 -8.71 -2.33
CA PHE A 158 1.98 -8.93 -3.77
C PHE A 158 1.93 -7.60 -4.53
N ASP A 159 0.89 -6.81 -4.33
CA ASP A 159 0.64 -5.55 -5.06
C ASP A 159 1.77 -4.55 -4.85
N PHE A 160 2.17 -4.38 -3.60
CA PHE A 160 3.21 -3.43 -3.25
C PHE A 160 4.57 -3.79 -3.86
N ASN A 161 4.97 -5.06 -3.84
CA ASN A 161 6.24 -5.47 -4.41
C ASN A 161 6.25 -5.35 -5.94
N PHE A 162 5.14 -5.66 -6.61
CA PHE A 162 5.00 -5.45 -8.06
C PHE A 162 5.14 -3.98 -8.43
N LEU A 163 4.34 -3.11 -7.79
CA LEU A 163 4.36 -1.68 -8.09
C LEU A 163 5.68 -1.01 -7.69
N SER A 164 6.24 -1.38 -6.54
CA SER A 164 7.52 -0.84 -6.10
C SER A 164 8.67 -1.24 -7.02
N ASN A 165 8.71 -2.50 -7.49
CA ASN A 165 9.70 -2.93 -8.46
C ASN A 165 9.49 -2.27 -9.83
N ALA A 166 8.24 -2.16 -10.29
CA ALA A 166 7.91 -1.47 -11.54
C ALA A 166 8.34 0.01 -11.49
N CYS A 167 8.10 0.71 -10.37
CA CYS A 167 8.58 2.07 -10.16
C CYS A 167 10.11 2.15 -10.24
N TYR A 168 10.83 1.25 -9.56
CA TYR A 168 12.28 1.22 -9.59
C TYR A 168 12.83 0.98 -11.01
N CYS A 169 12.29 0.01 -11.74
CA CYS A 169 12.71 -0.30 -13.12
C CYS A 169 12.40 0.85 -14.11
N ASN A 170 11.44 1.71 -13.79
CA ASN A 170 11.08 2.88 -14.59
C ASN A 170 11.69 4.19 -14.05
N HIS A 171 12.72 4.12 -13.22
CA HIS A 171 13.50 5.25 -12.67
C HIS A 171 12.74 6.17 -11.70
N PHE A 172 11.61 5.74 -11.13
CA PHE A 172 10.86 6.47 -10.11
C PHE A 172 11.32 6.16 -8.67
N GLY A 173 12.35 5.29 -8.49
CA GLY A 173 12.76 4.78 -7.20
C GLY A 173 11.76 3.77 -6.60
N TYR A 174 12.11 3.21 -5.43
CA TYR A 174 11.20 2.31 -4.70
C TYR A 174 10.11 3.09 -3.96
N LEU A 175 8.97 2.43 -3.73
CA LEU A 175 7.94 2.94 -2.84
C LEU A 175 8.31 2.66 -1.38
N TYR A 176 8.10 3.64 -0.50
CA TYR A 176 8.33 3.53 0.94
C TYR A 176 7.08 3.84 1.78
N ASN A 177 5.92 3.84 1.15
CA ASN A 177 4.64 4.01 1.83
C ASN A 177 4.48 2.96 2.94
N PRO A 178 3.94 3.33 4.12
CA PRO A 178 3.50 2.35 5.10
C PRO A 178 2.48 1.40 4.48
N ARG A 179 2.53 0.10 4.85
CA ARG A 179 1.71 -0.95 4.24
C ARG A 179 0.75 -1.56 5.24
N LEU A 180 -0.48 -1.78 4.83
CA LEU A 180 -1.51 -2.46 5.60
C LEU A 180 -2.12 -3.61 4.78
N CYS A 181 -2.10 -4.82 5.32
CA CYS A 181 -2.69 -6.00 4.72
C CYS A 181 -4.08 -6.25 5.28
N THR A 182 -5.12 -6.18 4.45
CA THR A 182 -6.49 -6.43 4.90
C THR A 182 -6.74 -7.88 5.29
N ILE A 183 -6.00 -8.87 4.74
CA ILE A 183 -6.06 -10.26 5.23
C ILE A 183 -5.61 -10.32 6.70
N LYS A 184 -4.44 -9.75 7.02
CA LYS A 184 -3.90 -9.75 8.40
C LYS A 184 -4.81 -8.98 9.36
N LEU A 185 -5.40 -7.88 8.90
CA LEU A 185 -6.34 -7.10 9.70
C LEU A 185 -7.63 -7.88 9.94
N ALA A 186 -8.22 -8.47 8.89
CA ALA A 186 -9.45 -9.26 8.98
C ALA A 186 -9.28 -10.48 9.89
N GLN A 187 -8.13 -11.17 9.85
CA GLN A 187 -7.81 -12.28 10.75
C GLN A 187 -7.82 -11.91 12.24
N LYS A 188 -7.66 -10.62 12.55
CA LYS A 188 -7.65 -10.11 13.95
C LYS A 188 -8.95 -9.48 14.39
N THR A 189 -9.78 -9.08 13.44
CA THR A 189 -10.98 -8.29 13.74
C THR A 189 -12.27 -8.99 13.34
N LEU A 190 -12.21 -9.98 12.45
CA LEU A 190 -13.38 -10.70 11.94
C LEU A 190 -13.26 -12.20 12.24
N GLN A 191 -14.38 -12.81 12.62
CA GLN A 191 -14.47 -14.26 12.69
C GLN A 191 -14.94 -14.80 11.34
N SER A 192 -14.03 -15.41 10.57
CA SER A 192 -14.33 -15.98 9.27
C SER A 192 -13.56 -17.29 9.05
N PRO A 193 -14.16 -18.30 8.41
CA PRO A 193 -13.49 -19.56 8.11
C PRO A 193 -12.41 -19.42 7.01
N LYS A 194 -12.51 -18.39 6.15
CA LYS A 194 -11.54 -18.09 5.07
C LYS A 194 -11.40 -16.58 4.90
N TYR A 195 -10.22 -16.16 4.42
CA TYR A 195 -9.87 -14.75 4.28
C TYR A 195 -9.45 -14.37 2.85
N SER A 196 -9.85 -15.16 1.83
CA SER A 196 -9.70 -14.74 0.43
C SER A 196 -10.72 -13.65 0.09
N LEU A 197 -10.38 -12.78 -0.86
CA LEU A 197 -11.19 -11.62 -1.25
C LEU A 197 -12.61 -12.03 -1.64
N GLY A 198 -12.74 -12.98 -2.56
CA GLY A 198 -14.06 -13.47 -3.02
C GLY A 198 -14.86 -14.12 -1.89
N PHE A 199 -14.23 -14.90 -0.99
CA PHE A 199 -14.94 -15.48 0.14
C PHE A 199 -15.47 -14.41 1.08
N LEU A 200 -14.65 -13.41 1.44
CA LEU A 200 -15.07 -12.32 2.31
C LEU A 200 -16.13 -11.41 1.66
N ASN A 201 -16.07 -11.23 0.35
CA ASN A 201 -17.09 -10.52 -0.41
C ASN A 201 -18.49 -11.11 -0.17
N ASP A 202 -18.60 -12.43 -0.28
CA ASP A 202 -19.88 -13.13 -0.09
C ASP A 202 -20.24 -13.24 1.40
N PHE A 203 -19.30 -13.67 2.24
CA PHE A 203 -19.50 -13.92 3.67
C PHE A 203 -19.92 -12.65 4.45
N LEU A 204 -19.39 -11.49 4.05
CA LEU A 204 -19.69 -10.21 4.69
C LEU A 204 -20.88 -9.47 4.04
N GLY A 205 -21.54 -10.07 3.05
CA GLY A 205 -22.68 -9.47 2.35
C GLY A 205 -22.31 -8.20 1.57
N ILE A 206 -21.10 -8.15 0.99
CA ILE A 206 -20.66 -7.04 0.15
C ILE A 206 -21.27 -7.19 -1.24
N HIS A 207 -21.23 -8.42 -1.81
CA HIS A 207 -21.88 -8.84 -3.05
C HIS A 207 -21.53 -8.01 -4.30
N HIS A 208 -20.26 -7.61 -4.44
CA HIS A 208 -19.77 -7.15 -5.72
C HIS A 208 -19.67 -8.33 -6.71
N HIS A 209 -20.24 -8.17 -7.91
CA HIS A 209 -20.40 -9.27 -8.86
C HIS A 209 -19.20 -9.47 -9.80
N THR A 210 -18.35 -8.48 -9.95
CA THR A 210 -17.19 -8.54 -10.86
C THR A 210 -15.92 -8.72 -10.02
N LEU A 211 -15.31 -9.91 -10.05
CA LEU A 211 -14.00 -10.21 -9.49
C LEU A 211 -12.94 -10.16 -10.60
N HIS A 212 -11.67 -10.04 -10.22
CA HIS A 212 -10.51 -9.98 -11.10
C HIS A 212 -10.54 -8.77 -12.07
N ARG A 213 -10.94 -7.63 -11.52
CA ARG A 213 -10.83 -6.32 -12.11
C ARG A 213 -10.32 -5.37 -11.03
N ALA A 214 -9.15 -4.82 -11.23
CA ALA A 214 -8.39 -4.14 -10.18
C ALA A 214 -9.18 -3.05 -9.41
N LEU A 215 -9.98 -2.23 -10.11
CA LEU A 215 -10.80 -1.22 -9.41
C LEU A 215 -11.96 -1.84 -8.62
N GLU A 216 -12.59 -2.90 -9.13
CA GLU A 216 -13.68 -3.57 -8.41
C GLU A 216 -13.15 -4.33 -7.18
N ASP A 217 -12.00 -4.99 -7.29
CA ASP A 217 -11.34 -5.67 -6.17
C ASP A 217 -10.85 -4.67 -5.11
N SER A 218 -10.40 -3.48 -5.52
CA SER A 218 -10.14 -2.35 -4.60
C SER A 218 -11.40 -1.89 -3.85
N LYS A 219 -12.58 -1.87 -4.49
CA LYS A 219 -13.85 -1.54 -3.81
C LYS A 219 -14.22 -2.58 -2.76
N ILE A 220 -14.10 -3.87 -3.10
CA ILE A 220 -14.33 -4.97 -2.16
C ILE A 220 -13.35 -4.87 -0.98
N THR A 221 -12.06 -4.63 -1.27
CA THR A 221 -11.01 -4.45 -0.26
C THR A 221 -11.32 -3.28 0.66
N LEU A 222 -11.84 -2.16 0.15
CA LEU A 222 -12.27 -1.02 0.96
C LEU A 222 -13.43 -1.39 1.90
N GLU A 223 -14.43 -2.12 1.43
CA GLU A 223 -15.56 -2.52 2.28
C GLU A 223 -15.12 -3.49 3.38
N ILE A 224 -14.24 -4.45 3.07
CA ILE A 224 -13.61 -5.31 4.09
C ILE A 224 -12.85 -4.47 5.10
N PHE A 225 -12.02 -3.53 4.63
CA PHE A 225 -11.25 -2.62 5.49
C PHE A 225 -12.15 -1.83 6.43
N LYS A 226 -13.23 -1.22 5.93
CA LYS A 226 -14.22 -0.49 6.74
C LYS A 226 -14.89 -1.36 7.80
N LYS A 227 -15.23 -2.61 7.47
CA LYS A 227 -15.79 -3.58 8.43
C LYS A 227 -14.79 -3.93 9.52
N CYS A 228 -13.51 -4.12 9.16
CA CYS A 228 -12.43 -4.35 10.11
C CYS A 228 -12.22 -3.16 11.06
N LEU A 229 -12.21 -1.93 10.55
CA LEU A 229 -12.04 -0.73 11.38
C LEU A 229 -13.12 -0.57 12.44
N LYS A 230 -14.36 -1.01 12.18
CA LYS A 230 -15.47 -0.98 13.14
C LYS A 230 -15.30 -1.95 14.32
N GLN A 231 -14.43 -2.95 14.19
CA GLN A 231 -14.17 -3.98 15.20
C GLN A 231 -12.86 -3.74 15.98
N LEU A 232 -12.21 -2.60 15.74
CA LEU A 232 -10.97 -2.28 16.44
C LEU A 232 -11.21 -1.93 17.91
N ASP A 233 -10.27 -2.33 18.75
CA ASP A 233 -10.24 -1.96 20.14
C ASP A 233 -9.98 -0.44 20.30
N LYS A 234 -10.56 0.18 21.32
CA LYS A 234 -10.41 1.60 21.65
C LYS A 234 -8.96 2.02 21.94
N ASN A 235 -8.08 1.07 22.24
CA ASN A 235 -6.65 1.30 22.47
C ASN A 235 -5.87 1.59 21.16
N ILE A 236 -6.46 1.32 19.99
CA ILE A 236 -5.88 1.63 18.69
C ILE A 236 -6.38 3.00 18.29
N TYR A 237 -5.49 4.02 18.37
CA TYR A 237 -5.89 5.39 18.11
C TYR A 237 -5.17 6.00 16.90
N THR A 238 -3.83 5.88 16.85
CA THR A 238 -3.05 6.42 15.73
C THR A 238 -2.97 5.43 14.57
N SER A 239 -2.66 5.95 13.39
CA SER A 239 -2.37 5.12 12.21
C SER A 239 -1.19 4.18 12.46
N TYR A 240 -0.22 4.62 13.26
CA TYR A 240 0.90 3.77 13.66
C TYR A 240 0.46 2.61 14.56
N ASP A 241 -0.48 2.84 15.50
CA ASP A 241 -1.05 1.77 16.32
C ASP A 241 -1.78 0.74 15.45
N LEU A 242 -2.55 1.20 14.47
CA LEU A 242 -3.24 0.34 13.49
C LEU A 242 -2.24 -0.51 12.69
N LEU A 243 -1.18 0.10 12.16
CA LEU A 243 -0.13 -0.62 11.43
C LEU A 243 0.59 -1.65 12.32
N LYS A 244 0.91 -1.28 13.56
CA LYS A 244 1.54 -2.16 14.53
C LYS A 244 0.62 -3.31 14.94
N PHE A 245 -0.66 -3.04 15.21
CA PHE A 245 -1.67 -4.05 15.49
C PHE A 245 -1.77 -5.05 14.33
N THR A 246 -1.91 -4.57 13.10
CA THR A 246 -2.05 -5.43 11.91
C THR A 246 -0.83 -6.35 11.72
N ASN A 247 0.39 -5.88 12.02
CA ASN A 247 1.62 -6.62 11.79
C ASN A 247 2.12 -7.41 13.03
N SER A 248 1.49 -7.28 14.22
CA SER A 248 1.83 -8.09 15.39
C SER A 248 1.45 -9.57 15.16
N LYS A 249 2.12 -10.50 15.85
CA LYS A 249 1.72 -11.92 15.82
C LYS A 249 0.30 -12.06 16.41
N SER A 250 -0.55 -12.87 15.79
CA SER A 250 -1.90 -13.15 16.26
C SER A 250 -1.85 -13.89 17.60
N ILE A 251 -2.51 -13.38 18.63
CA ILE A 251 -2.64 -14.05 19.94
C ILE A 251 -3.64 -15.22 19.86
N LEU A 252 -4.46 -15.29 18.80
CA LEU A 252 -5.57 -16.25 18.67
C LEU A 252 -5.15 -17.67 18.23
N GLN A 253 -3.85 -17.96 18.01
CA GLN A 253 -3.38 -19.31 17.67
C GLN A 253 -2.86 -20.12 18.87
N GLY A 254 -3.00 -19.61 20.11
CA GLY A 254 -2.43 -20.23 21.32
C GLY A 254 -3.34 -21.19 22.10
N ASN A 255 -4.64 -21.31 21.80
CA ASN A 255 -5.58 -22.04 22.67
C ASN A 255 -6.37 -23.19 21.98
N LEU A 256 -5.88 -23.77 20.90
CA LEU A 256 -6.56 -24.93 20.27
C LEU A 256 -5.74 -26.24 20.33
N ASN A 257 -4.67 -26.32 21.14
CA ASN A 257 -3.92 -27.56 21.36
C ASN A 257 -3.74 -27.90 22.84
N GLU A 258 -4.76 -27.71 23.66
CA GLU A 258 -4.86 -28.40 24.98
C GLU A 258 -6.31 -28.83 25.17
N ASN A 259 -6.65 -30.04 24.67
CA ASN A 259 -7.53 -31.04 25.27
C ASN A 259 -7.56 -32.28 24.37
#